data_68ed341e312827329ed00366e26d99a6
#
_entry.id   68ed341e312827329ed00366e26d99a6
#
_cell.length_a   1.000
_cell.length_b   1.000
_cell.length_c   1.000
_cell.angle_alpha   90.00
_cell.angle_beta   90.00
_cell.angle_gamma   90.00
#
_symmetry.space_group_name_H-M   'P 1'
#
loop_
_entity.id
_entity.type
_entity.pdbx_description
1 polymer ?
#
loop_
_entity_poly.entity_id
_entity_poly.type
_entity_poly.pdbx_seq_one_letter_code
_entity_poly.pdbx_strand_id
1 'polypeptide(L)'
;MRDRSHVVPRTVEITSAGGKLTRSYYVGGLSRPWDEDARLFLATQLPVLVRRSGLGADARVKSIFEKKGVNGVLEEIDLLGGDYARRLYFTALIDLARFDSSGVKRVPARVGQRMTSDYDRRQVLEEVAARVTLDRAGAAAYIQAMASMKSDYDQRQALSALVKRHGAVVDGDAMVAAVGQMKSSYDKRMVLADVIGRGALSLDSKKSVLLAAAGMASDYDCGQVLTPYVQSYGVEPPLGEPFFAAVRSLHALRCRLWTAAIVTSSRAVAPRAIWGATPVPRWTASCTASA
;
A
#
# COMPACT_ATOMS: atom_id res chain seq x y z
N MET A 1 -35.09 4.72 -2.31
CA MET A 1 -34.44 3.90 -3.37
C MET A 1 -35.28 4.07 -4.64
N ARG A 2 -34.65 4.46 -5.77
CA ARG A 2 -35.34 4.68 -7.06
C ARG A 2 -34.72 3.77 -8.11
N ASP A 3 -35.55 2.96 -8.73
CA ASP A 3 -35.18 2.25 -9.95
C ASP A 3 -35.60 3.10 -11.18
N ARG A 4 -34.67 3.34 -12.09
CA ARG A 4 -34.89 4.09 -13.32
C ARG A 4 -34.98 3.19 -14.56
N SER A 5 -34.94 1.88 -14.37
CA SER A 5 -34.97 0.89 -15.46
C SER A 5 -36.36 0.68 -16.07
N HIS A 6 -37.40 1.18 -15.42
CA HIS A 6 -38.80 1.06 -15.88
C HIS A 6 -39.34 2.42 -16.35
N VAL A 7 -40.26 2.38 -17.31
CA VAL A 7 -40.95 3.56 -17.84
C VAL A 7 -41.64 4.38 -16.75
N VAL A 8 -42.02 3.72 -15.64
CA VAL A 8 -42.63 4.36 -14.46
C VAL A 8 -41.71 4.18 -13.27
N PRO A 9 -41.17 5.27 -12.67
CA PRO A 9 -40.27 5.18 -11.53
C PRO A 9 -41.00 4.60 -10.30
N ARG A 10 -40.32 3.64 -9.64
CA ARG A 10 -40.78 3.02 -8.39
C ARG A 10 -39.88 3.47 -7.24
N THR A 11 -40.48 3.75 -6.08
CA THR A 11 -39.77 4.22 -4.89
C THR A 11 -40.28 3.51 -3.65
N VAL A 12 -39.37 3.01 -2.82
CA VAL A 12 -39.67 2.55 -1.46
C VAL A 12 -38.96 3.47 -0.49
N GLU A 13 -39.68 3.99 0.47
CA GLU A 13 -39.15 4.75 1.61
C GLU A 13 -39.31 3.91 2.87
N ILE A 14 -38.22 3.81 3.63
CA ILE A 14 -38.18 3.13 4.92
C ILE A 14 -37.66 4.15 5.93
N THR A 15 -38.46 4.47 6.92
CA THR A 15 -38.11 5.38 8.00
C THR A 15 -38.15 4.63 9.33
N SER A 16 -37.24 5.00 10.23
CA SER A 16 -37.19 4.49 11.60
C SER A 16 -37.47 5.63 12.58
N ALA A 17 -38.52 5.50 13.37
CA ALA A 17 -38.85 6.43 14.44
C ALA A 17 -39.28 5.66 15.69
N GLY A 18 -38.63 5.93 16.83
CA GLY A 18 -38.96 5.26 18.10
C GLY A 18 -38.82 3.73 18.05
N GLY A 19 -37.90 3.18 17.26
CA GLY A 19 -37.68 1.75 17.09
C GLY A 19 -38.73 1.05 16.17
N LYS A 20 -39.68 1.80 15.62
CA LYS A 20 -40.63 1.27 14.63
C LYS A 20 -40.22 1.63 13.22
N LEU A 21 -40.28 0.65 12.29
CA LEU A 21 -40.03 0.85 10.87
C LEU A 21 -41.37 1.13 10.16
N THR A 22 -41.44 2.28 9.51
CA THR A 22 -42.54 2.63 8.62
C THR A 22 -42.10 2.46 7.17
N ARG A 23 -42.93 1.90 6.33
CA ARG A 23 -42.65 1.61 4.92
C ARG A 23 -43.71 2.26 4.04
N SER A 24 -43.25 2.97 3.02
CA SER A 24 -44.16 3.59 2.03
C SER A 24 -43.67 3.21 0.62
N TYR A 25 -44.62 2.94 -0.27
CA TYR A 25 -44.35 2.55 -1.64
C TYR A 25 -45.04 3.51 -2.62
N TYR A 26 -44.30 3.90 -3.66
CA TYR A 26 -44.77 4.84 -4.67
C TYR A 26 -44.46 4.33 -6.08
N VAL A 27 -45.40 4.51 -7.01
CA VAL A 27 -45.26 4.21 -8.42
C VAL A 27 -45.66 5.46 -9.20
N GLY A 28 -44.75 5.99 -10.01
CA GLY A 28 -44.94 7.26 -10.73
C GLY A 28 -45.11 8.48 -9.81
N GLY A 29 -44.64 8.40 -8.57
CA GLY A 29 -44.83 9.44 -7.55
C GLY A 29 -46.16 9.33 -6.78
N LEU A 30 -47.06 8.41 -7.14
CA LEU A 30 -48.30 8.17 -6.44
C LEU A 30 -48.11 7.10 -5.37
N SER A 31 -48.64 7.33 -4.16
CA SER A 31 -48.69 6.36 -3.06
C SER A 31 -49.47 5.12 -3.46
N ARG A 32 -48.94 3.94 -3.13
CA ARG A 32 -49.56 2.64 -3.37
C ARG A 32 -49.60 1.82 -2.07
N PRO A 33 -50.53 0.86 -1.94
CA PRO A 33 -50.52 -0.07 -0.81
C PRO A 33 -49.19 -0.82 -0.68
N TRP A 34 -48.89 -1.24 0.56
CA TRP A 34 -47.74 -2.12 0.83
C TRP A 34 -48.15 -3.58 0.59
N ASP A 35 -48.34 -3.95 -0.65
CA ASP A 35 -48.78 -5.26 -1.14
C ASP A 35 -47.63 -6.18 -1.56
N GLU A 36 -47.93 -7.23 -2.29
CA GLU A 36 -46.95 -8.19 -2.79
C GLU A 36 -46.03 -7.57 -3.81
N ASP A 37 -46.49 -6.65 -4.69
CA ASP A 37 -45.66 -5.95 -5.66
C ASP A 37 -44.62 -5.06 -4.97
N ALA A 38 -45.01 -4.35 -3.91
CA ALA A 38 -44.06 -3.55 -3.11
C ALA A 38 -43.00 -4.43 -2.42
N ARG A 39 -43.41 -5.60 -1.89
CA ARG A 39 -42.48 -6.54 -1.24
C ARG A 39 -41.53 -7.14 -2.24
N LEU A 40 -41.99 -7.56 -3.41
CA LEU A 40 -41.15 -8.10 -4.49
C LEU A 40 -40.15 -7.05 -5.00
N PHE A 41 -40.63 -5.82 -5.20
CA PHE A 41 -39.77 -4.71 -5.56
C PHE A 41 -38.64 -4.48 -4.52
N LEU A 42 -38.99 -4.42 -3.23
CA LEU A 42 -37.98 -4.29 -2.17
C LEU A 42 -37.05 -5.49 -2.14
N ALA A 43 -37.54 -6.71 -2.27
CA ALA A 43 -36.74 -7.93 -2.23
C ALA A 43 -35.71 -7.97 -3.37
N THR A 44 -36.06 -7.45 -4.53
CA THR A 44 -35.08 -7.37 -5.67
C THR A 44 -34.07 -6.24 -5.53
N GLN A 45 -34.48 -5.10 -4.95
CA GLN A 45 -33.62 -3.92 -4.86
C GLN A 45 -32.74 -3.87 -3.61
N LEU A 46 -33.20 -4.48 -2.51
CA LEU A 46 -32.48 -4.45 -1.24
C LEU A 46 -31.07 -5.07 -1.32
N PRO A 47 -30.84 -6.22 -1.97
CA PRO A 47 -29.51 -6.78 -2.14
C PRO A 47 -28.58 -5.84 -2.91
N VAL A 48 -29.07 -5.17 -3.96
CA VAL A 48 -28.32 -4.21 -4.75
C VAL A 48 -27.90 -3.01 -3.91
N LEU A 49 -28.85 -2.46 -3.14
CA LEU A 49 -28.57 -1.34 -2.24
C LEU A 49 -27.51 -1.70 -1.21
N VAL A 50 -27.70 -2.82 -0.52
CA VAL A 50 -26.80 -3.30 0.54
C VAL A 50 -25.39 -3.55 0.00
N ARG A 51 -25.26 -4.19 -1.19
CA ARG A 51 -23.98 -4.45 -1.83
C ARG A 51 -23.27 -3.18 -2.30
N ARG A 52 -24.00 -2.13 -2.64
CA ARG A 52 -23.42 -0.84 -3.06
C ARG A 52 -23.05 0.06 -1.89
N SER A 53 -23.85 0.07 -0.84
CA SER A 53 -23.66 0.96 0.31
C SER A 53 -22.85 0.36 1.46
N GLY A 54 -22.72 -0.97 1.53
CA GLY A 54 -22.16 -1.67 2.68
C GLY A 54 -23.05 -1.61 3.94
N LEU A 55 -24.32 -1.23 3.80
CA LEU A 55 -25.27 -1.12 4.92
C LEU A 55 -25.39 -2.45 5.66
N GLY A 56 -25.18 -2.43 6.99
CA GLY A 56 -25.25 -3.62 7.83
C GLY A 56 -24.13 -4.62 7.57
N ALA A 57 -22.95 -4.16 7.11
CA ALA A 57 -21.80 -5.01 6.78
C ALA A 57 -21.45 -5.97 7.92
N ASP A 58 -21.31 -5.47 9.16
CA ASP A 58 -20.90 -6.28 10.31
C ASP A 58 -21.84 -7.46 10.58
N ALA A 59 -23.14 -7.19 10.64
CA ALA A 59 -24.15 -8.23 10.88
C ALA A 59 -24.21 -9.25 9.73
N ARG A 60 -24.06 -8.78 8.48
CA ARG A 60 -24.05 -9.65 7.29
C ARG A 60 -22.81 -10.51 7.22
N VAL A 61 -21.63 -9.90 7.42
CA VAL A 61 -20.35 -10.63 7.44
C VAL A 61 -20.36 -11.67 8.54
N LYS A 62 -20.83 -11.33 9.75
CA LYS A 62 -21.00 -12.29 10.85
C LYS A 62 -21.89 -13.48 10.44
N SER A 63 -23.07 -13.20 9.89
CA SER A 63 -24.02 -14.26 9.47
C SER A 63 -23.45 -15.15 8.34
N ILE A 64 -22.72 -14.56 7.38
CA ILE A 64 -22.07 -15.33 6.30
C ILE A 64 -20.92 -16.14 6.86
N PHE A 65 -20.11 -15.55 7.73
CA PHE A 65 -18.95 -16.20 8.37
C PHE A 65 -19.38 -17.41 9.20
N GLU A 66 -20.44 -17.30 9.99
CA GLU A 66 -20.98 -18.42 10.78
C GLU A 66 -21.47 -19.60 9.90
N LYS A 67 -21.97 -19.32 8.70
CA LYS A 67 -22.51 -20.34 7.79
C LYS A 67 -21.47 -20.92 6.82
N LYS A 68 -20.54 -20.09 6.32
CA LYS A 68 -19.65 -20.44 5.19
C LYS A 68 -18.19 -20.12 5.46
N GLY A 69 -17.85 -19.64 6.66
CA GLY A 69 -16.50 -19.25 7.03
C GLY A 69 -15.92 -18.11 6.18
N VAL A 70 -14.59 -18.00 6.19
CA VAL A 70 -13.82 -16.98 5.43
C VAL A 70 -14.18 -17.00 3.94
N ASN A 71 -14.31 -18.20 3.35
CA ASN A 71 -14.60 -18.35 1.92
C ASN A 71 -15.91 -17.69 1.51
N GLY A 72 -16.97 -17.93 2.26
CA GLY A 72 -18.27 -17.33 1.95
C GLY A 72 -18.27 -15.81 2.03
N VAL A 73 -17.49 -15.23 2.96
CA VAL A 73 -17.36 -13.77 3.04
C VAL A 73 -16.56 -13.23 1.85
N LEU A 74 -15.46 -13.89 1.44
CA LEU A 74 -14.68 -13.48 0.27
C LEU A 74 -15.50 -13.59 -1.03
N GLU A 75 -16.36 -14.59 -1.17
CA GLU A 75 -17.30 -14.72 -2.30
C GLU A 75 -18.31 -13.55 -2.33
N GLU A 76 -18.85 -13.17 -1.18
CA GLU A 76 -19.77 -12.01 -1.09
C GLU A 76 -19.04 -10.70 -1.41
N ILE A 77 -17.79 -10.53 -0.97
CA ILE A 77 -16.96 -9.36 -1.30
C ILE A 77 -16.81 -9.21 -2.83
N ASP A 78 -16.71 -10.30 -3.57
CA ASP A 78 -16.63 -10.29 -5.03
C ASP A 78 -17.87 -9.70 -5.71
N LEU A 79 -19.02 -9.80 -5.06
CA LEU A 79 -20.30 -9.29 -5.55
C LEU A 79 -20.57 -7.83 -5.17
N LEU A 80 -19.71 -7.22 -4.32
CA LEU A 80 -19.88 -5.84 -3.89
C LEU A 80 -19.55 -4.85 -5.02
N GLY A 81 -20.36 -3.80 -5.15
CA GLY A 81 -20.29 -2.85 -6.24
C GLY A 81 -19.27 -1.70 -6.06
N GLY A 82 -18.60 -1.58 -4.89
CA GLY A 82 -17.70 -0.45 -4.63
C GLY A 82 -16.68 -0.74 -3.53
N ASP A 83 -15.54 -0.02 -3.58
CA ASP A 83 -14.41 -0.26 -2.68
C ASP A 83 -14.73 0.13 -1.23
N TYR A 84 -15.54 1.15 -1.01
CA TYR A 84 -16.03 1.48 0.33
C TYR A 84 -16.78 0.30 0.97
N ALA A 85 -17.72 -0.33 0.25
CA ALA A 85 -18.44 -1.48 0.75
C ALA A 85 -17.51 -2.68 0.98
N ARG A 86 -16.56 -2.93 0.05
CA ARG A 86 -15.52 -3.95 0.20
C ARG A 86 -14.68 -3.72 1.45
N ARG A 87 -14.26 -2.49 1.70
CA ARG A 87 -13.49 -2.13 2.89
C ARG A 87 -14.25 -2.50 4.17
N LEU A 88 -15.52 -2.14 4.29
CA LEU A 88 -16.34 -2.50 5.46
C LEU A 88 -16.40 -4.02 5.68
N TYR A 89 -16.57 -4.80 4.59
CA TYR A 89 -16.63 -6.26 4.70
C TYR A 89 -15.27 -6.87 5.04
N PHE A 90 -14.17 -6.37 4.47
CA PHE A 90 -12.84 -6.83 4.84
C PHE A 90 -12.52 -6.52 6.31
N THR A 91 -12.83 -5.31 6.79
CA THR A 91 -12.61 -4.93 8.19
C THR A 91 -13.40 -5.83 9.13
N ALA A 92 -14.70 -6.05 8.86
CA ALA A 92 -15.54 -6.95 9.65
C ALA A 92 -15.03 -8.41 9.61
N LEU A 93 -14.50 -8.87 8.47
CA LEU A 93 -13.91 -10.20 8.35
C LEU A 93 -12.63 -10.32 9.20
N ILE A 94 -11.76 -9.30 9.16
CA ILE A 94 -10.51 -9.25 9.93
C ILE A 94 -10.82 -9.27 11.44
N ASP A 95 -11.89 -8.61 11.87
CA ASP A 95 -12.31 -8.60 13.27
C ASP A 95 -12.83 -9.95 13.77
N LEU A 96 -13.49 -10.71 12.91
CA LEU A 96 -14.12 -11.99 13.27
C LEU A 96 -13.21 -13.19 13.13
N ALA A 97 -12.32 -13.17 12.13
CA ALA A 97 -11.56 -14.35 11.76
C ALA A 97 -10.26 -14.47 12.54
N ARG A 98 -10.03 -15.64 13.14
CA ARG A 98 -8.69 -16.09 13.47
C ARG A 98 -8.11 -16.80 12.26
N PHE A 99 -7.23 -16.13 11.54
CA PHE A 99 -6.68 -16.67 10.30
C PHE A 99 -5.64 -17.76 10.58
N ASP A 100 -5.82 -18.91 9.94
CA ASP A 100 -4.75 -19.87 9.74
C ASP A 100 -3.75 -19.39 8.68
N SER A 101 -2.66 -20.12 8.49
CA SER A 101 -1.61 -19.76 7.51
C SER A 101 -2.13 -19.68 6.06
N SER A 102 -3.25 -20.32 5.72
CA SER A 102 -3.86 -20.21 4.39
C SER A 102 -4.71 -18.95 4.28
N GLY A 103 -5.44 -18.58 5.30
CA GLY A 103 -6.28 -17.36 5.36
C GLY A 103 -5.45 -16.09 5.34
N VAL A 104 -4.28 -16.11 5.99
CA VAL A 104 -3.35 -14.97 6.12
C VAL A 104 -2.97 -14.33 4.77
N LYS A 105 -2.73 -15.13 3.72
CA LYS A 105 -2.38 -14.62 2.37
C LYS A 105 -3.59 -14.35 1.50
N ARG A 106 -4.75 -14.95 1.80
CA ARG A 106 -5.95 -14.84 0.95
C ARG A 106 -6.62 -13.48 1.03
N VAL A 107 -6.62 -12.85 2.23
CA VAL A 107 -7.19 -11.51 2.40
C VAL A 107 -6.38 -10.48 1.62
N PRO A 108 -5.05 -10.31 1.80
CA PRO A 108 -4.27 -9.37 1.01
C PRO A 108 -4.37 -9.62 -0.50
N ALA A 109 -4.30 -10.89 -0.93
CA ALA A 109 -4.43 -11.23 -2.35
C ALA A 109 -5.80 -10.79 -2.92
N ARG A 110 -6.89 -11.00 -2.18
CA ARG A 110 -8.22 -10.57 -2.61
C ARG A 110 -8.36 -9.05 -2.62
N VAL A 111 -7.77 -8.34 -1.66
CA VAL A 111 -7.67 -6.88 -1.63
C VAL A 111 -7.01 -6.36 -2.92
N GLY A 112 -5.85 -6.89 -3.28
CA GLY A 112 -5.14 -6.51 -4.50
C GLY A 112 -5.93 -6.76 -5.78
N GLN A 113 -6.71 -7.86 -5.83
CA GLN A 113 -7.50 -8.27 -7.00
C GLN A 113 -8.80 -7.49 -7.18
N ARG A 114 -9.44 -7.07 -6.08
CA ARG A 114 -10.83 -6.56 -6.09
C ARG A 114 -10.97 -5.08 -5.78
N MET A 115 -9.97 -4.46 -5.18
CA MET A 115 -10.02 -3.04 -4.85
C MET A 115 -9.18 -2.22 -5.80
N THR A 116 -9.72 -1.07 -6.22
CA THR A 116 -9.09 -0.13 -7.16
C THR A 116 -8.81 1.23 -6.51
N SER A 117 -9.54 1.59 -5.45
CA SER A 117 -9.31 2.79 -4.65
C SER A 117 -8.07 2.60 -3.78
N ASP A 118 -7.02 3.39 -4.01
CA ASP A 118 -5.78 3.32 -3.23
C ASP A 118 -6.04 3.61 -1.75
N TYR A 119 -6.89 4.59 -1.45
CA TYR A 119 -7.27 4.91 -0.07
C TYR A 119 -7.94 3.74 0.64
N ASP A 120 -8.99 3.14 0.05
CA ASP A 120 -9.72 2.05 0.69
C ASP A 120 -8.84 0.81 0.82
N ARG A 121 -8.00 0.53 -0.20
CA ARG A 121 -7.03 -0.57 -0.21
C ARG A 121 -6.02 -0.41 0.92
N ARG A 122 -5.44 0.79 1.07
CA ARG A 122 -4.53 1.12 2.17
C ARG A 122 -5.17 0.87 3.52
N GLN A 123 -6.41 1.35 3.74
CA GLN A 123 -7.12 1.17 5.00
C GLN A 123 -7.26 -0.32 5.37
N VAL A 124 -7.64 -1.17 4.41
CA VAL A 124 -7.74 -2.62 4.65
C VAL A 124 -6.37 -3.24 4.94
N LEU A 125 -5.34 -2.85 4.19
CA LEU A 125 -3.99 -3.37 4.39
C LEU A 125 -3.42 -2.97 5.75
N GLU A 126 -3.64 -1.73 6.20
CA GLU A 126 -3.26 -1.29 7.54
C GLU A 126 -3.96 -2.12 8.64
N GLU A 127 -5.25 -2.44 8.47
CA GLU A 127 -5.97 -3.34 9.38
C GLU A 127 -5.41 -4.76 9.36
N VAL A 128 -5.07 -5.29 8.19
CA VAL A 128 -4.36 -6.58 8.07
C VAL A 128 -3.05 -6.54 8.83
N ALA A 129 -2.21 -5.52 8.61
CA ALA A 129 -0.94 -5.39 9.31
C ALA A 129 -1.12 -5.24 10.83
N ALA A 130 -2.17 -4.58 11.30
CA ALA A 130 -2.42 -4.33 12.71
C ALA A 130 -2.92 -5.58 13.47
N ARG A 131 -3.74 -6.43 12.83
CA ARG A 131 -4.54 -7.46 13.50
C ARG A 131 -4.24 -8.89 13.07
N VAL A 132 -3.61 -9.09 11.91
CA VAL A 132 -3.30 -10.42 11.39
C VAL A 132 -1.80 -10.69 11.55
N THR A 133 -1.44 -11.81 12.16
CA THR A 133 -0.04 -12.25 12.21
C THR A 133 0.37 -12.79 10.85
N LEU A 134 1.21 -12.05 10.14
CA LEU A 134 1.69 -12.41 8.81
C LEU A 134 2.92 -13.31 8.90
N ASP A 135 2.93 -14.38 8.11
CA ASP A 135 4.13 -15.12 7.75
C ASP A 135 4.80 -14.48 6.51
N ARG A 136 5.93 -15.03 6.05
CA ARG A 136 6.64 -14.53 4.86
C ARG A 136 5.74 -14.53 3.62
N ALA A 137 4.90 -15.54 3.44
CA ALA A 137 4.00 -15.63 2.29
C ALA A 137 2.85 -14.61 2.37
N GLY A 138 2.34 -14.35 3.58
CA GLY A 138 1.36 -13.29 3.85
C GLY A 138 1.93 -11.90 3.61
N ALA A 139 3.18 -11.65 4.06
CA ALA A 139 3.87 -10.38 3.81
C ALA A 139 4.13 -10.16 2.31
N ALA A 140 4.51 -11.20 1.57
CA ALA A 140 4.66 -11.13 0.11
C ALA A 140 3.34 -10.83 -0.59
N ALA A 141 2.23 -11.48 -0.20
CA ALA A 141 0.90 -11.21 -0.73
C ALA A 141 0.44 -9.78 -0.42
N TYR A 142 0.80 -9.26 0.75
CA TYR A 142 0.54 -7.87 1.14
C TYR A 142 1.27 -6.88 0.22
N ILE A 143 2.57 -7.06 -0.01
CA ILE A 143 3.36 -6.23 -0.92
C ILE A 143 2.79 -6.32 -2.35
N GLN A 144 2.44 -7.53 -2.82
CA GLN A 144 1.82 -7.72 -4.12
C GLN A 144 0.47 -6.98 -4.25
N ALA A 145 -0.32 -6.92 -3.18
CA ALA A 145 -1.60 -6.21 -3.18
C ALA A 145 -1.43 -4.70 -3.41
N MET A 146 -0.26 -4.13 -3.12
CA MET A 146 0.05 -2.71 -3.34
C MET A 146 0.59 -2.40 -4.73
N ALA A 147 1.05 -3.40 -5.49
CA ALA A 147 1.78 -3.21 -6.75
C ALA A 147 1.01 -2.39 -7.81
N SER A 148 -0.33 -2.37 -7.75
CA SER A 148 -1.17 -1.61 -8.67
C SER A 148 -1.68 -0.27 -8.12
N MET A 149 -1.26 0.12 -6.92
CA MET A 149 -1.60 1.44 -6.36
C MET A 149 -0.83 2.53 -7.11
N LYS A 150 -1.48 3.68 -7.29
CA LYS A 150 -0.92 4.84 -8.01
C LYS A 150 -0.49 5.96 -7.07
N SER A 151 -1.02 5.97 -5.84
CA SER A 151 -0.71 6.95 -4.81
C SER A 151 0.53 6.50 -4.03
N ASP A 152 1.64 7.21 -4.23
CA ASP A 152 2.90 6.96 -3.49
C ASP A 152 2.70 7.12 -1.98
N TYR A 153 1.86 8.09 -1.57
CA TYR A 153 1.51 8.28 -0.16
C TYR A 153 0.84 7.04 0.43
N ASP A 154 -0.19 6.49 -0.25
CA ASP A 154 -0.91 5.32 0.24
C ASP A 154 -0.02 4.07 0.24
N GLN A 155 0.82 3.90 -0.79
CA GLN A 155 1.82 2.83 -0.84
C GLN A 155 2.79 2.92 0.35
N ARG A 156 3.36 4.12 0.60
CA ARG A 156 4.28 4.33 1.73
C ARG A 156 3.62 4.03 3.07
N GLN A 157 2.40 4.50 3.30
CA GLN A 157 1.70 4.26 4.56
C GLN A 157 1.45 2.76 4.79
N ALA A 158 0.99 2.05 3.76
CA ALA A 158 0.79 0.60 3.85
C ALA A 158 2.10 -0.16 4.09
N LEU A 159 3.20 0.19 3.39
CA LEU A 159 4.52 -0.40 3.63
C LEU A 159 5.03 -0.13 5.04
N SER A 160 4.93 1.11 5.51
CA SER A 160 5.35 1.46 6.87
C SER A 160 4.56 0.69 7.94
N ALA A 161 3.25 0.48 7.75
CA ALA A 161 2.43 -0.33 8.65
C ALA A 161 2.89 -1.80 8.68
N LEU A 162 3.16 -2.38 7.50
CA LEU A 162 3.68 -3.75 7.38
C LEU A 162 5.02 -3.90 8.10
N VAL A 163 5.94 -2.99 7.82
CA VAL A 163 7.30 -2.98 8.37
C VAL A 163 7.29 -2.84 9.88
N LYS A 164 6.48 -1.94 10.41
CA LYS A 164 6.39 -1.69 11.86
C LYS A 164 5.96 -2.92 12.65
N ARG A 165 5.08 -3.74 12.10
CA ARG A 165 4.49 -4.89 12.79
C ARG A 165 5.14 -6.22 12.45
N HIS A 166 5.53 -6.40 11.20
CA HIS A 166 5.93 -7.70 10.65
C HIS A 166 7.34 -7.68 10.05
N GLY A 167 8.14 -6.72 10.42
CA GLY A 167 9.44 -6.51 9.82
C GLY A 167 10.36 -7.72 9.74
N ALA A 168 10.29 -8.64 10.69
CA ALA A 168 11.13 -9.85 10.70
C ALA A 168 10.82 -10.82 9.54
N VAL A 169 9.58 -10.79 9.00
CA VAL A 169 9.16 -11.68 7.90
C VAL A 169 9.06 -10.97 6.55
N VAL A 170 9.29 -9.64 6.54
CA VAL A 170 9.25 -8.84 5.30
C VAL A 170 10.56 -9.00 4.55
N ASP A 171 10.44 -9.33 3.27
CA ASP A 171 11.56 -9.41 2.36
C ASP A 171 12.00 -7.99 1.94
N GLY A 172 13.26 -7.62 2.25
CA GLY A 172 13.83 -6.33 1.91
C GLY A 172 13.91 -6.11 0.40
N ASP A 173 14.21 -7.16 -0.35
CA ASP A 173 14.33 -7.10 -1.81
C ASP A 173 12.97 -6.80 -2.46
N ALA A 174 11.90 -7.44 -1.98
CA ALA A 174 10.53 -7.16 -2.44
C ALA A 174 10.10 -5.72 -2.12
N MET A 175 10.52 -5.17 -0.98
CA MET A 175 10.26 -3.77 -0.64
C MET A 175 10.97 -2.80 -1.59
N VAL A 176 12.25 -3.03 -1.87
CA VAL A 176 13.01 -2.19 -2.82
C VAL A 176 12.37 -2.21 -4.21
N ALA A 177 11.93 -3.38 -4.66
CA ALA A 177 11.21 -3.51 -5.93
C ALA A 177 9.89 -2.70 -5.95
N ALA A 178 9.13 -2.71 -4.85
CA ALA A 178 7.91 -1.92 -4.73
C ALA A 178 8.19 -0.41 -4.78
N VAL A 179 9.25 0.06 -4.12
CA VAL A 179 9.69 1.48 -4.13
C VAL A 179 10.08 1.95 -5.53
N GLY A 180 10.61 1.07 -6.38
CA GLY A 180 11.03 1.41 -7.74
C GLY A 180 9.93 2.01 -8.60
N GLN A 181 8.66 1.72 -8.31
CA GLN A 181 7.50 2.24 -9.04
C GLN A 181 7.01 3.61 -8.53
N MET A 182 7.42 4.05 -7.34
CA MET A 182 7.03 5.34 -6.79
C MET A 182 7.66 6.50 -7.57
N LYS A 183 7.01 7.66 -7.60
CA LYS A 183 7.50 8.89 -8.24
C LYS A 183 7.99 9.91 -7.22
N SER A 184 7.34 10.00 -6.07
CA SER A 184 7.66 10.94 -4.99
C SER A 184 9.02 10.62 -4.35
N SER A 185 9.98 11.53 -4.43
CA SER A 185 11.29 11.40 -3.79
C SER A 185 11.17 11.25 -2.28
N TYR A 186 10.26 12.01 -1.66
CA TYR A 186 9.99 11.92 -0.23
C TYR A 186 9.49 10.54 0.19
N ASP A 187 8.47 9.99 -0.52
CA ASP A 187 7.90 8.70 -0.17
C ASP A 187 8.90 7.56 -0.41
N LYS A 188 9.66 7.60 -1.52
CA LYS A 188 10.79 6.69 -1.77
C LYS A 188 11.79 6.71 -0.62
N ARG A 189 12.25 7.91 -0.22
CA ARG A 189 13.21 8.08 0.88
C ARG A 189 12.73 7.43 2.17
N MET A 190 11.48 7.67 2.55
CA MET A 190 10.92 7.14 3.79
C MET A 190 10.95 5.61 3.81
N VAL A 191 10.53 4.96 2.72
CA VAL A 191 10.55 3.49 2.65
C VAL A 191 11.99 2.95 2.57
N LEU A 192 12.85 3.57 1.77
CA LEU A 192 14.25 3.14 1.65
C LEU A 192 15.03 3.28 2.97
N ALA A 193 14.76 4.31 3.76
CA ALA A 193 15.34 4.46 5.08
C ALA A 193 14.95 3.31 6.02
N ASP A 194 13.66 2.92 6.01
CA ASP A 194 13.17 1.76 6.79
C ASP A 194 13.85 0.45 6.33
N VAL A 195 14.05 0.28 5.02
CA VAL A 195 14.68 -0.92 4.44
C VAL A 195 16.17 -0.98 4.79
N ILE A 196 16.91 0.12 4.60
CA ILE A 196 18.35 0.22 4.91
C ILE A 196 18.61 -0.04 6.39
N GLY A 197 17.79 0.52 7.27
CA GLY A 197 17.92 0.36 8.72
C GLY A 197 17.81 -1.09 9.21
N ARG A 198 17.33 -2.01 8.37
CA ARG A 198 17.21 -3.46 8.72
C ARG A 198 18.45 -4.29 8.39
N GLY A 199 19.33 -3.80 7.55
CA GLY A 199 20.66 -4.36 7.36
C GLY A 199 20.80 -5.62 6.50
N ALA A 200 19.71 -6.23 6.00
CA ALA A 200 19.78 -7.49 5.24
C ALA A 200 19.26 -7.33 3.81
N LEU A 201 20.06 -6.74 2.92
CA LEU A 201 19.76 -6.64 1.49
C LEU A 201 20.71 -7.50 0.64
N SER A 202 20.17 -8.11 -0.42
CA SER A 202 20.97 -8.72 -1.47
C SER A 202 21.80 -7.67 -2.22
N LEU A 203 22.83 -8.10 -2.94
CA LEU A 203 23.64 -7.21 -3.76
C LEU A 203 22.79 -6.48 -4.82
N ASP A 204 21.85 -7.19 -5.45
CA ASP A 204 20.95 -6.64 -6.46
C ASP A 204 20.00 -5.60 -5.87
N SER A 205 19.49 -5.82 -4.66
CA SER A 205 18.67 -4.83 -3.97
C SER A 205 19.44 -3.63 -3.51
N LYS A 206 20.68 -3.80 -3.02
CA LYS A 206 21.59 -2.68 -2.74
C LYS A 206 21.83 -1.82 -3.99
N LYS A 207 22.02 -2.45 -5.16
CA LYS A 207 22.12 -1.75 -6.45
C LYS A 207 20.83 -1.03 -6.79
N SER A 208 19.67 -1.67 -6.60
CA SER A 208 18.35 -1.07 -6.87
C SER A 208 18.06 0.12 -5.96
N VAL A 209 18.49 0.10 -4.69
CA VAL A 209 18.43 1.27 -3.79
C VAL A 209 19.23 2.44 -4.35
N LEU A 210 20.45 2.20 -4.84
CA LEU A 210 21.29 3.25 -5.43
C LEU A 210 20.67 3.82 -6.72
N LEU A 211 20.10 2.96 -7.56
CA LEU A 211 19.42 3.40 -8.78
C LEU A 211 18.16 4.21 -8.44
N ALA A 212 17.40 3.79 -7.43
CA ALA A 212 16.25 4.54 -6.96
C ALA A 212 16.63 5.91 -6.39
N ALA A 213 17.75 5.99 -5.66
CA ALA A 213 18.31 7.25 -5.16
C ALA A 213 18.75 8.17 -6.32
N ALA A 214 19.46 7.63 -7.32
CA ALA A 214 19.91 8.39 -8.49
C ALA A 214 18.75 8.97 -9.32
N GLY A 215 17.59 8.31 -9.32
CA GLY A 215 16.37 8.76 -10.00
C GLY A 215 15.48 9.70 -9.18
N MET A 216 15.92 10.19 -8.02
CA MET A 216 15.17 11.15 -7.23
C MET A 216 15.33 12.57 -7.79
N ALA A 217 14.22 13.31 -7.87
CA ALA A 217 14.26 14.72 -8.28
C ALA A 217 14.76 15.65 -7.17
N SER A 218 14.76 15.19 -5.92
CA SER A 218 15.16 15.95 -4.74
C SER A 218 16.58 15.54 -4.29
N ASP A 219 17.54 16.43 -4.43
CA ASP A 219 18.91 16.24 -3.92
C ASP A 219 18.94 15.95 -2.41
N TYR A 220 18.05 16.62 -1.66
CA TYR A 220 17.92 16.40 -0.23
C TYR A 220 17.51 14.96 0.07
N ASP A 221 16.44 14.46 -0.60
CA ASP A 221 15.95 13.11 -0.36
C ASP A 221 16.94 12.05 -0.82
N CYS A 222 17.59 12.26 -1.97
CA CYS A 222 18.66 11.40 -2.44
C CYS A 222 19.78 11.30 -1.40
N GLY A 223 20.21 12.44 -0.89
CA GLY A 223 21.23 12.51 0.15
C GLY A 223 20.83 11.78 1.43
N GLN A 224 19.59 11.91 1.87
CA GLN A 224 19.07 11.24 3.05
C GLN A 224 18.94 9.70 2.87
N VAL A 225 19.00 9.18 1.64
CA VAL A 225 19.12 7.74 1.36
C VAL A 225 20.58 7.30 1.35
N LEU A 226 21.45 8.06 0.67
CA LEU A 226 22.86 7.68 0.49
C LEU A 226 23.64 7.66 1.81
N THR A 227 23.32 8.55 2.77
CA THR A 227 24.02 8.59 4.07
C THR A 227 23.81 7.30 4.87
N PRO A 228 22.59 6.89 5.22
CA PRO A 228 22.39 5.65 5.96
C PRO A 228 22.81 4.43 5.14
N TYR A 229 22.71 4.49 3.81
CA TYR A 229 23.22 3.41 2.95
C TYR A 229 24.71 3.15 3.18
N VAL A 230 25.54 4.19 3.11
CA VAL A 230 26.99 4.05 3.32
C VAL A 230 27.33 3.64 4.75
N GLN A 231 26.58 4.15 5.73
CA GLN A 231 26.77 3.78 7.13
C GLN A 231 26.48 2.29 7.39
N SER A 232 25.45 1.73 6.72
CA SER A 232 25.02 0.34 6.91
C SER A 232 25.82 -0.66 6.07
N TYR A 233 26.19 -0.31 4.84
CA TYR A 233 26.78 -1.27 3.88
C TYR A 233 28.17 -0.90 3.38
N GLY A 234 28.60 0.34 3.57
CA GLY A 234 29.78 0.85 2.87
C GLY A 234 29.55 0.97 1.35
N VAL A 235 30.63 1.04 0.60
CA VAL A 235 30.61 0.99 -0.87
C VAL A 235 31.39 -0.24 -1.33
N GLU A 236 30.69 -1.31 -1.62
CA GLU A 236 31.28 -2.56 -2.13
C GLU A 236 31.76 -2.36 -3.58
N PRO A 237 32.87 -3.00 -4.01
CA PRO A 237 33.43 -2.81 -5.35
C PRO A 237 32.43 -2.95 -6.50
N PRO A 238 31.52 -3.95 -6.52
CA PRO A 238 30.52 -4.09 -7.58
C PRO A 238 29.48 -2.96 -7.62
N LEU A 239 29.35 -2.20 -6.52
CA LEU A 239 28.38 -1.12 -6.36
C LEU A 239 28.97 0.27 -6.49
N GLY A 240 30.28 0.36 -6.75
CA GLY A 240 31.00 1.64 -6.90
C GLY A 240 30.38 2.52 -7.99
N GLU A 241 30.19 2.00 -9.20
CA GLU A 241 29.60 2.79 -10.30
C GLU A 241 28.16 3.23 -10.03
N PRO A 242 27.20 2.35 -9.61
CA PRO A 242 25.87 2.79 -9.19
C PRO A 242 25.89 3.84 -8.08
N PHE A 243 26.77 3.71 -7.10
CA PHE A 243 26.91 4.68 -6.03
C PHE A 243 27.36 6.05 -6.54
N PHE A 244 28.43 6.09 -7.35
CA PHE A 244 28.91 7.35 -7.90
C PHE A 244 27.94 7.96 -8.91
N ALA A 245 27.14 7.15 -9.61
CA ALA A 245 26.06 7.66 -10.45
C ALA A 245 25.01 8.39 -9.60
N ALA A 246 24.61 7.83 -8.46
CA ALA A 246 23.68 8.49 -7.53
C ALA A 246 24.29 9.77 -6.91
N VAL A 247 25.57 9.78 -6.61
CA VAL A 247 26.25 11.00 -6.14
C VAL A 247 26.33 12.08 -7.22
N ARG A 248 26.58 11.69 -8.48
CA ARG A 248 26.63 12.63 -9.63
C ARG A 248 25.26 13.23 -9.97
N SER A 249 24.15 12.56 -9.63
CA SER A 249 22.81 13.11 -9.84
C SER A 249 22.46 14.26 -8.89
N LEU A 250 23.22 14.49 -7.83
CA LEU A 250 23.06 15.63 -6.92
C LEU A 250 23.51 16.94 -7.59
N HIS A 251 22.61 17.86 -7.85
CA HIS A 251 22.84 19.10 -8.62
C HIS A 251 23.29 20.28 -7.75
N ALA A 252 23.04 20.24 -6.44
CA ALA A 252 23.31 21.38 -5.57
C ALA A 252 24.77 21.46 -5.08
N LEU A 253 25.26 22.68 -4.84
CA LEU A 253 26.58 23.03 -4.30
C LEU A 253 26.99 22.33 -2.98
N ARG A 254 26.06 21.68 -2.29
CA ARG A 254 26.29 20.81 -1.14
C ARG A 254 27.04 19.52 -1.48
N CYS A 255 27.17 19.18 -2.75
CA CYS A 255 27.86 17.99 -3.23
C CYS A 255 29.31 17.87 -2.72
N ARG A 256 30.04 18.99 -2.58
CA ARG A 256 31.45 18.98 -2.12
C ARG A 256 31.59 18.62 -0.64
N LEU A 257 30.70 19.10 0.22
CA LEU A 257 30.80 18.79 1.66
C LEU A 257 30.26 17.37 1.94
N TRP A 258 29.28 16.92 1.17
CA TRP A 258 28.68 15.59 1.26
C TRP A 258 29.63 14.49 0.80
N THR A 259 30.25 14.67 -0.36
CA THR A 259 31.26 13.71 -0.88
C THR A 259 32.46 13.59 0.06
N ALA A 260 32.90 14.68 0.67
CA ALA A 260 33.99 14.63 1.66
C ALA A 260 33.55 13.85 2.93
N ALA A 261 32.35 14.07 3.46
CA ALA A 261 31.86 13.37 4.64
C ALA A 261 31.62 11.88 4.38
N ILE A 262 31.09 11.52 3.21
CA ILE A 262 30.84 10.12 2.81
C ILE A 262 32.15 9.39 2.56
N VAL A 263 33.12 10.04 1.85
CA VAL A 263 34.40 9.42 1.56
C VAL A 263 35.25 9.27 2.82
N THR A 264 35.16 10.19 3.77
CA THR A 264 35.86 10.04 5.07
C THR A 264 35.21 8.95 5.93
N SER A 265 33.91 8.81 5.92
CA SER A 265 33.19 7.72 6.60
C SER A 265 33.48 6.35 5.99
N SER A 266 33.55 6.26 4.65
CA SER A 266 33.86 5.00 3.95
C SER A 266 35.33 4.58 4.13
N ARG A 267 36.26 5.52 4.31
CA ARG A 267 37.67 5.21 4.66
C ARG A 267 37.80 4.64 6.07
N ALA A 268 36.91 4.97 6.98
CA ALA A 268 36.91 4.40 8.34
C ALA A 268 36.37 2.95 8.38
N VAL A 269 35.61 2.53 7.39
CA VAL A 269 34.94 1.21 7.33
C VAL A 269 35.60 0.25 6.35
N ALA A 270 36.31 0.76 5.31
CA ALA A 270 36.96 -0.08 4.30
C ALA A 270 38.41 -0.41 4.70
N PRO A 271 38.82 -1.71 4.67
CA PRO A 271 40.24 -2.07 4.77
C PRO A 271 41.03 -1.36 3.68
N ARG A 272 42.25 -0.91 4.02
CA ARG A 272 43.22 -0.23 3.12
C ARG A 272 43.47 -0.92 1.76
N ALA A 273 43.09 -2.18 1.61
CA ALA A 273 43.31 -3.02 0.44
C ALA A 273 42.45 -2.69 -0.78
N ILE A 274 41.36 -1.90 -0.65
CA ILE A 274 40.46 -1.59 -1.77
C ILE A 274 40.93 -0.41 -2.60
N TRP A 275 41.78 0.45 -2.02
CA TRP A 275 42.39 1.59 -2.72
C TRP A 275 43.81 1.21 -3.09
N GLY A 276 43.97 0.43 -4.17
CA GLY A 276 45.29 0.24 -4.76
C GLY A 276 45.96 1.59 -5.02
N ALA A 277 47.30 1.61 -5.13
CA ALA A 277 48.17 2.79 -5.23
C ALA A 277 47.90 3.74 -6.43
N THR A 278 46.70 3.75 -6.99
CA THR A 278 46.28 4.74 -7.97
C THR A 278 45.90 6.04 -7.26
N PRO A 279 46.53 7.18 -7.61
CA PRO A 279 46.15 8.46 -7.02
C PRO A 279 44.69 8.74 -7.32
N VAL A 280 43.93 9.05 -6.27
CA VAL A 280 42.56 9.54 -6.39
C VAL A 280 42.56 10.65 -7.44
N PRO A 281 41.79 10.55 -8.54
CA PRO A 281 41.71 11.63 -9.49
C PRO A 281 41.33 12.91 -8.75
N ARG A 282 42.16 13.94 -8.86
CA ARG A 282 41.81 15.29 -8.40
C ARG A 282 40.64 15.76 -9.28
N TRP A 283 39.43 15.54 -8.82
CA TRP A 283 38.26 16.09 -9.45
C TRP A 283 38.20 17.59 -9.19
N THR A 284 38.81 18.36 -10.05
CA THR A 284 38.53 19.78 -10.18
C THR A 284 37.23 19.92 -10.94
N ALA A 285 36.08 19.90 -10.23
CA ALA A 285 34.81 20.27 -10.82
C ALA A 285 34.85 21.79 -11.04
N SER A 286 35.06 22.23 -12.28
CA SER A 286 34.78 23.59 -12.71
C SER A 286 33.22 23.71 -12.81
N CYS A 287 32.61 24.22 -11.76
CA CYS A 287 31.24 24.75 -11.86
C CYS A 287 31.37 26.16 -12.43
N THR A 288 31.13 26.34 -13.72
CA THR A 288 30.76 27.64 -14.30
C THR A 288 29.33 27.90 -13.91
N ALA A 289 29.11 28.83 -12.99
CA ALA A 289 27.83 29.42 -12.74
C ALA A 289 27.45 30.26 -13.99
N SER A 290 26.46 29.82 -14.72
CA SER A 290 25.74 30.71 -15.66
C SER A 290 24.78 31.53 -14.84
N ALA A 291 24.93 32.86 -14.95
CA ALA A 291 24.06 33.87 -14.35
C ALA A 291 22.68 33.85 -14.96
#